data_26b157e37bb5d9e50b03b7e536f10553
#
_entry.id   26b157e37bb5d9e50b03b7e536f10553
#
_cell.length_a   1.000
_cell.length_b   1.000
_cell.length_c   1.000
_cell.angle_alpha   90.00
_cell.angle_beta   90.00
_cell.angle_gamma   90.00
#
_symmetry.space_group_name_H-M   'P 1'
#
loop_
_entity.id
_entity.type
_entity.pdbx_description
1 polymer ?
#
loop_
_entity_poly.entity_id
_entity_poly.type
_entity_poly.pdbx_seq_one_letter_code
_entity_poly.pdbx_strand_id
1 'polypeptide(L)'
;MVKAPKHANPAPHRDRLKKSPTGIDGFDEITEGGLPKGRVTLISGGTGSGKTLLGLDFLINGVIKYHEPGVFMSFEESEDEIYQDLASLNLDLRALVLKKVIRFEHVILERLEIQEKGDFNLEGLFIRLELAIDSIGAKRVVLDSIESLFAGIVDGGILRLEIKRLFTWLKHKQVTAVITGEQWQNSFTRHGLEEFISDCIILLDNRVRQQVSTRRIRVIKYRGSNHGTNEYPFVIDKEGLSVIPITATGLDHPGTAEKVSTGIPSLDNLFKGGGYTRGSTVLISGTAGTGKTSLAAAFTDASCRRGESCLYLSYEESPGQLIQNMSSIAFNLEEWAQKGLLKIVSTRPAFFGLETHLLDLYKLLAEVKPRAVVIRSESVV
;
A
#
# COMPACT_ATOMS: atom_id res chain seq x y z
N MET A 1 -48.11 -17.73 24.51
CA MET A 1 -47.37 -18.54 23.50
C MET A 1 -47.12 -17.65 22.29
N VAL A 2 -45.95 -17.08 22.22
CA VAL A 2 -45.49 -16.24 21.08
C VAL A 2 -44.72 -17.17 20.14
N LYS A 3 -45.20 -17.31 18.90
CA LYS A 3 -44.56 -18.13 17.86
C LYS A 3 -43.20 -17.50 17.44
N ALA A 4 -42.15 -18.28 17.51
CA ALA A 4 -40.84 -17.93 16.97
C ALA A 4 -40.90 -17.68 15.44
N PRO A 5 -40.15 -16.72 14.90
CA PRO A 5 -40.12 -16.48 13.47
C PRO A 5 -39.42 -17.62 12.73
N LYS A 6 -40.04 -18.08 11.66
CA LYS A 6 -39.54 -19.11 10.74
C LYS A 6 -38.19 -18.67 10.13
N HIS A 7 -37.28 -19.57 10.07
CA HIS A 7 -35.99 -19.47 9.37
C HIS A 7 -36.19 -18.83 7.98
N ALA A 8 -35.56 -17.67 7.80
CA ALA A 8 -35.41 -17.08 6.48
C ALA A 8 -34.50 -18.00 5.63
N ASN A 9 -35.01 -18.39 4.47
CA ASN A 9 -34.18 -19.11 3.46
C ASN A 9 -32.93 -18.30 3.19
N PRO A 10 -31.73 -18.93 3.11
CA PRO A 10 -30.53 -18.25 2.69
C PRO A 10 -30.77 -17.68 1.29
N ALA A 11 -30.53 -16.37 1.14
CA ALA A 11 -30.62 -15.69 -0.15
C ALA A 11 -29.76 -16.44 -1.18
N PRO A 12 -30.19 -16.53 -2.46
CA PRO A 12 -29.42 -17.24 -3.48
C PRO A 12 -28.01 -16.67 -3.54
N HIS A 13 -27.01 -17.54 -3.63
CA HIS A 13 -25.61 -17.21 -3.84
C HIS A 13 -25.51 -16.26 -5.06
N ARG A 14 -25.51 -14.94 -4.81
CA ARG A 14 -25.14 -13.97 -5.83
C ARG A 14 -23.69 -14.26 -6.15
N ASP A 15 -23.38 -14.57 -7.41
CA ASP A 15 -22.00 -14.69 -7.89
C ASP A 15 -21.25 -13.42 -7.51
N ARG A 16 -20.41 -13.51 -6.48
CA ARG A 16 -19.58 -12.38 -6.06
C ARG A 16 -18.59 -12.11 -7.16
N LEU A 17 -18.35 -10.83 -7.45
CA LEU A 17 -17.34 -10.40 -8.41
C LEU A 17 -16.00 -11.05 -8.05
N LYS A 18 -15.43 -11.79 -8.99
CA LYS A 18 -14.08 -12.34 -8.83
C LYS A 18 -13.06 -11.21 -8.82
N LYS A 19 -12.10 -11.26 -7.92
CA LYS A 19 -11.02 -10.28 -7.78
C LYS A 19 -9.68 -10.88 -8.14
N SER A 20 -8.78 -10.04 -8.63
CA SER A 20 -7.38 -10.35 -8.88
C SER A 20 -6.57 -9.66 -7.79
N PRO A 21 -6.00 -10.39 -6.82
CA PRO A 21 -5.22 -9.79 -5.77
C PRO A 21 -3.99 -9.08 -6.36
N THR A 22 -3.66 -7.92 -5.84
CA THR A 22 -2.52 -7.15 -6.32
C THR A 22 -1.21 -7.60 -5.67
N GLY A 23 -1.33 -8.12 -4.44
CA GLY A 23 -0.18 -8.45 -3.61
C GLY A 23 0.56 -7.23 -3.08
N ILE A 24 -0.01 -6.05 -3.24
CA ILE A 24 0.46 -4.80 -2.67
C ILE A 24 -0.07 -4.71 -1.24
N ASP A 25 0.81 -4.53 -0.28
CA ASP A 25 0.46 -4.52 1.13
C ASP A 25 -0.55 -3.42 1.44
N GLY A 26 -1.62 -3.77 2.17
CA GLY A 26 -2.73 -2.89 2.54
C GLY A 26 -3.67 -2.50 1.38
N PHE A 27 -3.25 -2.64 0.12
CA PHE A 27 -4.10 -2.29 -1.02
C PHE A 27 -5.25 -3.30 -1.20
N ASP A 28 -4.95 -4.59 -1.09
CA ASP A 28 -5.97 -5.62 -1.20
C ASP A 28 -6.98 -5.56 -0.04
N GLU A 29 -6.61 -4.98 1.12
CA GLU A 29 -7.51 -4.72 2.23
C GLU A 29 -8.53 -3.64 1.90
N ILE A 30 -8.11 -2.48 1.37
CA ILE A 30 -9.00 -1.37 1.02
C ILE A 30 -9.90 -1.67 -0.18
N THR A 31 -9.52 -2.64 -1.01
CA THR A 31 -10.28 -3.12 -2.16
C THR A 31 -11.03 -4.42 -1.90
N GLU A 32 -11.01 -4.94 -0.65
CA GLU A 32 -11.61 -6.22 -0.26
C GLU A 32 -11.18 -7.40 -1.16
N GLY A 33 -9.90 -7.47 -1.49
CA GLY A 33 -9.28 -8.60 -2.19
C GLY A 33 -8.68 -8.30 -3.56
N GLY A 34 -8.42 -7.03 -3.91
CA GLY A 34 -7.71 -6.66 -5.13
C GLY A 34 -8.57 -6.03 -6.24
N LEU A 35 -8.10 -6.07 -7.47
CA LEU A 35 -8.75 -5.47 -8.63
C LEU A 35 -9.84 -6.36 -9.23
N PRO A 36 -10.83 -5.81 -9.97
CA PRO A 36 -11.89 -6.61 -10.60
C PRO A 36 -11.29 -7.51 -11.69
N LYS A 37 -11.34 -8.84 -11.49
CA LYS A 37 -10.74 -9.83 -12.38
C LYS A 37 -11.38 -9.81 -13.78
N GLY A 38 -10.54 -9.80 -14.82
CA GLY A 38 -10.98 -9.76 -16.21
C GLY A 38 -11.63 -8.43 -16.64
N ARG A 39 -11.35 -7.34 -15.91
CA ARG A 39 -11.89 -6.00 -16.17
C ARG A 39 -10.79 -4.95 -16.19
N VAL A 40 -11.17 -3.74 -16.55
CA VAL A 40 -10.25 -2.60 -16.66
C VAL A 40 -10.33 -1.71 -15.44
N THR A 41 -9.16 -1.46 -14.85
CA THR A 41 -8.94 -0.49 -13.78
C THR A 41 -8.15 0.70 -14.32
N LEU A 42 -8.64 1.89 -14.09
CA LEU A 42 -7.94 3.14 -14.36
C LEU A 42 -7.20 3.58 -13.10
N ILE A 43 -5.90 3.86 -13.22
CA ILE A 43 -5.08 4.52 -12.21
C ILE A 43 -4.81 5.95 -12.67
N SER A 44 -5.39 6.90 -11.98
CA SER A 44 -5.23 8.32 -12.26
C SER A 44 -4.33 8.99 -11.22
N GLY A 45 -3.61 10.01 -11.62
CA GLY A 45 -2.80 10.82 -10.69
C GLY A 45 -1.88 11.79 -11.41
N GLY A 46 -1.38 12.77 -10.68
CA GLY A 46 -0.39 13.72 -11.19
C GLY A 46 0.96 13.08 -11.49
N THR A 47 1.85 13.82 -12.13
CA THR A 47 3.24 13.40 -12.38
C THR A 47 3.95 13.07 -11.06
N GLY A 48 4.71 11.97 -11.02
CA GLY A 48 5.44 11.53 -9.82
C GLY A 48 4.55 10.96 -8.70
N SER A 49 3.25 10.73 -8.94
CA SER A 49 2.36 10.12 -7.95
C SER A 49 2.56 8.62 -7.74
N GLY A 50 3.27 7.91 -8.64
CA GLY A 50 3.56 6.47 -8.52
C GLY A 50 2.66 5.56 -9.37
N LYS A 51 2.03 6.07 -10.42
CA LYS A 51 1.13 5.31 -11.33
C LYS A 51 1.83 4.13 -11.99
N THR A 52 2.95 4.40 -12.66
CA THR A 52 3.79 3.40 -13.33
C THR A 52 4.24 2.32 -12.35
N LEU A 53 4.70 2.72 -11.17
CA LEU A 53 5.15 1.79 -10.13
C LEU A 53 4.02 0.90 -9.63
N LEU A 54 2.82 1.45 -9.38
CA LEU A 54 1.67 0.63 -8.96
C LEU A 54 1.31 -0.41 -10.02
N GLY A 55 1.37 -0.02 -11.31
CA GLY A 55 1.18 -0.95 -12.44
C GLY A 55 2.23 -2.06 -12.47
N LEU A 56 3.50 -1.70 -12.27
CA LEU A 56 4.61 -2.67 -12.23
C LEU A 56 4.53 -3.60 -11.01
N ASP A 57 4.23 -3.08 -9.83
CA ASP A 57 4.00 -3.88 -8.63
C ASP A 57 2.86 -4.89 -8.82
N PHE A 58 1.77 -4.47 -9.48
CA PHE A 58 0.66 -5.36 -9.84
C PHE A 58 1.11 -6.51 -10.74
N LEU A 59 1.99 -6.27 -11.72
CA LEU A 59 2.52 -7.32 -12.59
C LEU A 59 3.54 -8.21 -11.87
N ILE A 60 4.51 -7.62 -11.19
CA ILE A 60 5.60 -8.33 -10.52
C ILE A 60 5.03 -9.24 -9.42
N ASN A 61 4.19 -8.70 -8.54
CA ASN A 61 3.51 -9.50 -7.53
C ASN A 61 2.59 -10.55 -8.15
N GLY A 62 1.97 -10.24 -9.30
CA GLY A 62 1.18 -11.19 -10.08
C GLY A 62 1.96 -12.45 -10.42
N VAL A 63 3.17 -12.28 -10.89
CA VAL A 63 4.05 -13.40 -11.21
C VAL A 63 4.57 -14.10 -9.95
N ILE A 64 5.10 -13.33 -9.00
CA ILE A 64 5.81 -13.89 -7.84
C ILE A 64 4.84 -14.56 -6.87
N LYS A 65 3.73 -13.91 -6.55
CA LYS A 65 2.78 -14.37 -5.52
C LYS A 65 1.64 -15.24 -6.06
N TYR A 66 1.24 -15.02 -7.32
CA TYR A 66 0.03 -15.65 -7.88
C TYR A 66 0.27 -16.47 -9.14
N HIS A 67 1.50 -16.52 -9.66
CA HIS A 67 1.87 -17.25 -10.88
C HIS A 67 1.04 -16.83 -12.10
N GLU A 68 0.64 -15.56 -12.16
CA GLU A 68 -0.08 -14.96 -13.27
C GLU A 68 0.88 -14.16 -14.15
N PRO A 69 1.25 -14.62 -15.37
CA PRO A 69 2.10 -13.86 -16.29
C PRO A 69 1.45 -12.56 -16.71
N GLY A 70 2.28 -11.57 -17.05
CA GLY A 70 1.76 -10.25 -17.38
C GLY A 70 2.47 -9.54 -18.53
N VAL A 71 1.77 -8.61 -19.18
CA VAL A 71 2.29 -7.72 -20.22
C VAL A 71 2.34 -6.30 -19.67
N PHE A 72 3.49 -5.65 -19.78
CA PHE A 72 3.64 -4.22 -19.61
C PHE A 72 3.85 -3.58 -20.99
N MET A 73 2.96 -2.68 -21.34
CA MET A 73 3.08 -1.92 -22.60
C MET A 73 3.23 -0.44 -22.27
N SER A 74 4.40 0.11 -22.61
CA SER A 74 4.74 1.51 -22.43
C SER A 74 4.59 2.29 -23.74
N PHE A 75 4.08 3.51 -23.65
CA PHE A 75 3.97 4.45 -24.77
C PHE A 75 4.90 5.67 -24.60
N GLU A 76 5.59 5.77 -23.45
CA GLU A 76 6.47 6.89 -23.11
C GLU A 76 7.89 6.44 -22.84
N GLU A 77 8.07 5.53 -21.89
CA GLU A 77 9.37 5.12 -21.38
C GLU A 77 9.84 3.83 -22.05
N SER A 78 11.12 3.77 -22.36
CA SER A 78 11.78 2.58 -22.89
C SER A 78 11.98 1.51 -21.79
N GLU A 79 12.28 0.30 -22.21
CA GLU A 79 12.56 -0.81 -21.28
C GLU A 79 13.77 -0.53 -20.39
N ASP A 80 14.83 0.08 -20.93
CA ASP A 80 16.03 0.39 -20.16
C ASP A 80 15.81 1.51 -19.15
N GLU A 81 14.98 2.52 -19.46
CA GLU A 81 14.60 3.57 -18.52
C GLU A 81 13.82 2.99 -17.34
N ILE A 82 12.81 2.17 -17.59
CA ILE A 82 12.05 1.47 -16.55
C ILE A 82 12.95 0.59 -15.67
N TYR A 83 13.93 -0.12 -16.25
CA TYR A 83 14.87 -0.91 -15.46
C TYR A 83 15.75 -0.04 -14.55
N GLN A 84 16.19 1.13 -15.02
CA GLN A 84 16.97 2.08 -14.22
C GLN A 84 16.14 2.64 -13.06
N ASP A 85 14.90 2.99 -13.30
CA ASP A 85 14.00 3.52 -12.28
C ASP A 85 13.70 2.49 -11.18
N LEU A 86 13.55 1.22 -11.56
CA LEU A 86 13.31 0.13 -10.61
C LEU A 86 14.58 -0.35 -9.89
N ALA A 87 15.77 0.00 -10.35
CA ALA A 87 17.02 -0.47 -9.77
C ALA A 87 17.20 -0.09 -8.28
N SER A 88 16.59 1.03 -7.86
CA SER A 88 16.60 1.50 -6.47
C SER A 88 15.56 0.80 -5.56
N LEU A 89 14.64 0.02 -6.13
CA LEU A 89 13.47 -0.54 -5.46
C LEU A 89 13.51 -2.06 -5.33
N ASN A 90 14.64 -2.71 -5.28
CA ASN A 90 14.74 -4.19 -5.18
C ASN A 90 13.76 -5.00 -6.06
N LEU A 91 13.22 -4.38 -7.11
CA LEU A 91 12.25 -4.98 -8.03
C LEU A 91 12.99 -5.42 -9.30
N ASP A 92 13.26 -6.71 -9.42
CA ASP A 92 14.00 -7.27 -10.57
C ASP A 92 13.06 -7.63 -11.73
N LEU A 93 12.55 -6.58 -12.41
CA LEU A 93 11.72 -6.75 -13.60
C LEU A 93 12.49 -7.45 -14.73
N ARG A 94 13.79 -7.14 -14.87
CA ARG A 94 14.63 -7.70 -15.93
C ARG A 94 14.72 -9.23 -15.85
N ALA A 95 14.91 -9.77 -14.66
CA ALA A 95 14.91 -11.22 -14.46
C ALA A 95 13.58 -11.87 -14.84
N LEU A 96 12.44 -11.21 -14.59
CA LEU A 96 11.12 -11.71 -14.95
C LEU A 96 10.86 -11.66 -16.45
N VAL A 97 11.35 -10.65 -17.13
CA VAL A 97 11.30 -10.55 -18.61
C VAL A 97 12.17 -11.64 -19.25
N LEU A 98 13.39 -11.85 -18.76
CA LEU A 98 14.27 -12.92 -19.25
C LEU A 98 13.67 -14.32 -19.04
N LYS A 99 12.93 -14.54 -17.96
CA LYS A 99 12.18 -15.78 -17.70
C LYS A 99 10.91 -15.93 -18.55
N LYS A 100 10.57 -14.94 -19.37
CA LYS A 100 9.35 -14.88 -20.19
C LYS A 100 8.04 -15.02 -19.40
N VAL A 101 8.02 -14.53 -18.17
CA VAL A 101 6.80 -14.47 -17.34
C VAL A 101 6.23 -13.05 -17.26
N ILE A 102 7.02 -12.06 -17.62
CA ILE A 102 6.57 -10.71 -17.99
C ILE A 102 7.07 -10.43 -19.40
N ARG A 103 6.21 -9.83 -20.21
CA ARG A 103 6.56 -9.29 -21.52
C ARG A 103 6.51 -7.79 -21.48
N PHE A 104 7.62 -7.16 -21.84
CA PHE A 104 7.70 -5.72 -22.02
C PHE A 104 7.53 -5.38 -23.50
N GLU A 105 6.67 -4.40 -23.81
CA GLU A 105 6.47 -3.85 -25.14
C GLU A 105 6.58 -2.32 -25.07
N HIS A 106 7.52 -1.75 -25.82
CA HIS A 106 7.59 -0.31 -26.02
C HIS A 106 7.00 0.02 -27.38
N VAL A 107 6.01 0.90 -27.39
CA VAL A 107 5.29 1.31 -28.61
C VAL A 107 5.50 2.80 -28.84
N ILE A 108 6.37 3.12 -29.77
CA ILE A 108 6.58 4.50 -30.22
C ILE A 108 5.50 4.82 -31.25
N LEU A 109 4.65 5.79 -30.93
CA LEU A 109 3.62 6.27 -31.85
C LEU A 109 4.20 7.41 -32.70
N GLU A 110 4.65 7.10 -33.88
CA GLU A 110 5.09 8.14 -34.82
C GLU A 110 3.89 8.95 -35.29
N ARG A 111 3.92 10.26 -35.06
CA ARG A 111 2.86 11.20 -35.47
C ARG A 111 2.56 11.16 -36.97
N LEU A 112 3.50 10.69 -37.78
CA LEU A 112 3.37 10.62 -39.25
C LEU A 112 2.38 9.54 -39.74
N GLU A 113 2.26 8.41 -39.03
CA GLU A 113 1.31 7.35 -39.39
C GLU A 113 -0.16 7.74 -39.15
N ILE A 114 -0.40 8.69 -38.23
CA ILE A 114 -1.74 9.17 -37.86
C ILE A 114 -2.25 10.21 -38.86
N GLN A 115 -1.36 11.00 -39.50
CA GLN A 115 -1.76 12.12 -40.39
C GLN A 115 -2.00 11.72 -41.84
N GLU A 116 -1.36 10.65 -42.34
CA GLU A 116 -1.47 10.31 -43.77
C GLU A 116 -2.76 9.59 -44.19
N LYS A 117 -3.51 9.01 -43.26
CA LYS A 117 -4.71 8.21 -43.58
C LYS A 117 -6.05 8.75 -43.07
N GLY A 118 -6.06 9.84 -42.30
CA GLY A 118 -7.29 10.49 -41.85
C GLY A 118 -8.14 9.68 -40.86
N ASP A 119 -7.88 8.41 -40.67
CA ASP A 119 -8.58 7.52 -39.74
C ASP A 119 -7.60 6.98 -38.70
N PHE A 120 -7.77 7.41 -37.45
CA PHE A 120 -7.05 6.81 -36.32
C PHE A 120 -7.53 5.35 -36.12
N ASN A 121 -6.60 4.40 -36.15
CA ASN A 121 -6.94 3.00 -36.06
C ASN A 121 -6.03 2.28 -35.06
N LEU A 122 -6.62 1.69 -34.00
CA LEU A 122 -5.93 0.88 -32.99
C LEU A 122 -5.65 -0.58 -33.42
N GLU A 123 -5.89 -0.97 -34.68
CA GLU A 123 -5.75 -2.39 -35.07
C GLU A 123 -4.32 -2.91 -34.91
N GLY A 124 -3.32 -2.12 -35.28
CA GLY A 124 -1.93 -2.47 -35.05
C GLY A 124 -1.59 -2.69 -33.56
N LEU A 125 -2.16 -1.86 -32.68
CA LEU A 125 -2.02 -2.02 -31.24
C LEU A 125 -2.67 -3.32 -30.76
N PHE A 126 -3.89 -3.62 -31.21
CA PHE A 126 -4.58 -4.85 -30.82
C PHE A 126 -3.81 -6.08 -31.26
N ILE A 127 -3.26 -6.12 -32.46
CA ILE A 127 -2.44 -7.23 -32.95
C ILE A 127 -1.18 -7.39 -32.08
N ARG A 128 -0.46 -6.32 -31.77
CA ARG A 128 0.74 -6.37 -30.92
C ARG A 128 0.40 -6.85 -29.51
N LEU A 129 -0.67 -6.32 -28.94
CA LEU A 129 -1.12 -6.67 -27.60
C LEU A 129 -1.60 -8.13 -27.54
N GLU A 130 -2.30 -8.61 -28.57
CA GLU A 130 -2.71 -10.02 -28.71
C GLU A 130 -1.51 -10.95 -28.76
N LEU A 131 -0.55 -10.65 -29.63
CA LEU A 131 0.69 -11.43 -29.74
C LEU A 131 1.48 -11.44 -28.42
N ALA A 132 1.54 -10.31 -27.72
CA ALA A 132 2.21 -10.21 -26.45
C ALA A 132 1.49 -11.09 -25.37
N ILE A 133 0.17 -10.98 -25.27
CA ILE A 133 -0.65 -11.76 -24.34
C ILE A 133 -0.51 -13.26 -24.62
N ASP A 134 -0.69 -13.68 -25.87
CA ASP A 134 -0.71 -15.08 -26.27
C ASP A 134 0.67 -15.72 -26.14
N SER A 135 1.77 -14.97 -26.38
CA SER A 135 3.14 -15.47 -26.33
C SER A 135 3.56 -16.02 -24.96
N ILE A 136 2.97 -15.50 -23.88
CA ILE A 136 3.28 -15.89 -22.50
C ILE A 136 2.04 -16.35 -21.71
N GLY A 137 0.87 -16.37 -22.36
CA GLY A 137 -0.39 -16.72 -21.70
C GLY A 137 -0.78 -15.70 -20.62
N ALA A 138 -0.55 -14.41 -20.85
CA ALA A 138 -0.73 -13.36 -19.86
C ALA A 138 -2.15 -13.31 -19.28
N LYS A 139 -2.22 -13.06 -17.97
CA LYS A 139 -3.46 -12.86 -17.22
C LYS A 139 -3.63 -11.41 -16.77
N ARG A 140 -2.51 -10.66 -16.73
CA ARG A 140 -2.44 -9.27 -16.32
C ARG A 140 -1.87 -8.43 -17.44
N VAL A 141 -2.39 -7.22 -17.61
CA VAL A 141 -1.93 -6.26 -18.61
C VAL A 141 -1.83 -4.89 -17.97
N VAL A 142 -0.76 -4.16 -18.23
CA VAL A 142 -0.61 -2.75 -17.88
C VAL A 142 -0.33 -1.95 -19.14
N LEU A 143 -1.08 -0.86 -19.33
CA LEU A 143 -0.90 0.11 -20.42
C LEU A 143 -0.51 1.46 -19.79
N ASP A 144 0.68 1.98 -20.11
CA ASP A 144 1.26 3.18 -19.47
C ASP A 144 1.85 4.13 -20.54
N SER A 145 1.28 5.31 -20.84
CA SER A 145 0.04 5.91 -20.36
C SER A 145 -0.99 6.05 -21.47
N ILE A 146 -2.28 6.16 -21.10
CA ILE A 146 -3.35 6.31 -22.08
C ILE A 146 -3.30 7.64 -22.84
N GLU A 147 -2.78 8.69 -22.21
CA GLU A 147 -2.62 10.01 -22.81
C GLU A 147 -1.70 9.96 -24.02
N SER A 148 -0.59 9.25 -23.92
CA SER A 148 0.37 9.12 -25.01
C SER A 148 -0.19 8.27 -26.13
N LEU A 149 -0.94 7.22 -25.80
CA LEU A 149 -1.63 6.41 -26.81
C LEU A 149 -2.60 7.24 -27.67
N PHE A 150 -3.27 8.21 -27.06
CA PHE A 150 -4.30 9.00 -27.73
C PHE A 150 -3.88 10.45 -28.05
N ALA A 151 -2.61 10.79 -27.91
CA ALA A 151 -2.09 12.16 -28.08
C ALA A 151 -2.39 12.78 -29.47
N GLY A 152 -2.61 11.96 -30.50
CA GLY A 152 -2.91 12.41 -31.87
C GLY A 152 -4.39 12.67 -32.17
N ILE A 153 -5.30 12.27 -31.25
CA ILE A 153 -6.74 12.40 -31.48
C ILE A 153 -7.25 13.74 -30.94
N VAL A 154 -7.72 14.60 -31.82
CA VAL A 154 -8.31 15.90 -31.47
C VAL A 154 -9.83 15.78 -31.25
N ASP A 155 -10.49 14.89 -31.99
CA ASP A 155 -11.95 14.69 -31.89
C ASP A 155 -12.32 13.83 -30.70
N GLY A 156 -13.00 14.44 -29.73
CA GLY A 156 -13.44 13.74 -28.50
C GLY A 156 -14.46 12.62 -28.76
N GLY A 157 -15.19 12.65 -29.85
CA GLY A 157 -16.15 11.60 -30.24
C GLY A 157 -15.41 10.34 -30.73
N ILE A 158 -14.40 10.51 -31.59
CA ILE A 158 -13.53 9.42 -32.05
C ILE A 158 -12.75 8.84 -30.86
N LEU A 159 -12.15 9.69 -30.05
CA LEU A 159 -11.43 9.28 -28.84
C LEU A 159 -12.30 8.38 -27.95
N ARG A 160 -13.54 8.79 -27.68
CA ARG A 160 -14.48 8.00 -26.86
C ARG A 160 -14.78 6.63 -27.47
N LEU A 161 -14.93 6.54 -28.75
CA LEU A 161 -15.18 5.28 -29.46
C LEU A 161 -13.98 4.34 -29.34
N GLU A 162 -12.78 4.84 -29.57
CA GLU A 162 -11.55 4.04 -29.52
C GLU A 162 -11.21 3.58 -28.11
N ILE A 163 -11.37 4.42 -27.08
CA ILE A 163 -11.24 4.02 -25.69
C ILE A 163 -12.24 2.92 -25.34
N LYS A 164 -13.51 3.07 -25.76
CA LYS A 164 -14.52 2.06 -25.52
C LYS A 164 -14.19 0.74 -26.24
N ARG A 165 -13.64 0.81 -27.46
CA ARG A 165 -13.21 -0.34 -28.23
C ARG A 165 -12.07 -1.08 -27.53
N LEU A 166 -11.04 -0.36 -27.07
CA LEU A 166 -9.92 -0.91 -26.31
C LEU A 166 -10.38 -1.61 -25.03
N PHE A 167 -11.20 -0.95 -24.22
CA PHE A 167 -11.69 -1.53 -22.96
C PHE A 167 -12.58 -2.76 -23.18
N THR A 168 -13.40 -2.73 -24.23
CA THR A 168 -14.24 -3.87 -24.59
C THR A 168 -13.37 -5.05 -25.06
N TRP A 169 -12.35 -4.78 -25.86
CA TRP A 169 -11.42 -5.79 -26.36
C TRP A 169 -10.64 -6.46 -25.19
N LEU A 170 -10.11 -5.68 -24.23
CA LEU A 170 -9.43 -6.19 -23.04
C LEU A 170 -10.34 -7.10 -22.20
N LYS A 171 -11.62 -6.74 -22.06
CA LYS A 171 -12.61 -7.58 -21.38
C LYS A 171 -12.89 -8.88 -22.11
N HIS A 172 -12.98 -8.87 -23.44
CA HIS A 172 -13.14 -10.08 -24.23
C HIS A 172 -11.96 -11.03 -24.11
N LYS A 173 -10.73 -10.51 -23.98
CA LYS A 173 -9.53 -11.29 -23.71
C LYS A 173 -9.49 -11.84 -22.26
N GLN A 174 -10.41 -11.42 -21.40
CA GLN A 174 -10.50 -11.83 -20.00
C GLN A 174 -9.21 -11.57 -19.17
N VAL A 175 -8.40 -10.62 -19.59
CA VAL A 175 -7.24 -10.16 -18.86
C VAL A 175 -7.65 -9.12 -17.82
N THR A 176 -7.00 -9.11 -16.66
CA THR A 176 -7.15 -8.03 -15.69
C THR A 176 -6.22 -6.90 -16.11
N ALA A 177 -6.80 -5.79 -16.55
CA ALA A 177 -6.04 -4.69 -17.12
C ALA A 177 -5.98 -3.49 -16.17
N VAL A 178 -4.80 -2.92 -16.07
CA VAL A 178 -4.52 -1.64 -15.43
C VAL A 178 -4.12 -0.67 -16.53
N ILE A 179 -4.72 0.51 -16.53
CA ILE A 179 -4.39 1.59 -17.45
C ILE A 179 -4.07 2.82 -16.62
N THR A 180 -2.92 3.44 -16.87
CA THR A 180 -2.54 4.67 -16.18
C THR A 180 -2.99 5.88 -16.98
N GLY A 181 -3.31 6.95 -16.25
CA GLY A 181 -3.73 8.21 -16.85
C GLY A 181 -3.34 9.42 -16.01
N GLU A 182 -3.06 10.54 -16.66
CA GLU A 182 -2.75 11.79 -15.98
C GLU A 182 -4.00 12.52 -15.50
N GLN A 183 -4.01 12.92 -14.25
CA GLN A 183 -5.05 13.77 -13.69
C GLN A 183 -4.98 15.18 -14.29
N TRP A 184 -6.12 15.71 -14.73
CA TRP A 184 -6.21 17.05 -15.31
C TRP A 184 -7.28 17.89 -14.61
N GLN A 185 -6.88 19.02 -14.03
CA GLN A 185 -7.77 19.98 -13.36
C GLN A 185 -8.85 19.31 -12.46
N ASN A 186 -10.11 19.27 -12.93
CA ASN A 186 -11.25 18.71 -12.19
C ASN A 186 -11.71 17.34 -12.68
N SER A 187 -10.95 16.65 -13.55
CA SER A 187 -11.23 15.30 -14.05
C SER A 187 -10.12 14.34 -13.67
N PHE A 188 -10.42 13.03 -13.61
CA PHE A 188 -9.44 12.01 -13.30
C PHE A 188 -8.47 11.72 -14.44
N THR A 189 -8.81 12.15 -15.66
CA THR A 189 -7.96 12.04 -16.84
C THR A 189 -8.10 13.31 -17.68
N ARG A 190 -7.17 13.52 -18.61
CA ARG A 190 -7.16 14.70 -19.49
C ARG A 190 -8.45 14.88 -20.29
N HIS A 191 -9.08 13.78 -20.67
CA HIS A 191 -10.28 13.78 -21.51
C HIS A 191 -11.57 13.47 -20.75
N GLY A 192 -11.49 12.96 -19.50
CA GLY A 192 -12.63 12.65 -18.62
C GLY A 192 -13.55 11.54 -19.13
N LEU A 193 -13.17 10.83 -20.20
CA LEU A 193 -13.99 9.82 -20.85
C LEU A 193 -13.77 8.42 -20.30
N GLU A 194 -12.57 8.12 -19.93
CA GLU A 194 -12.10 6.83 -19.41
C GLU A 194 -12.82 6.46 -18.10
N GLU A 195 -13.18 7.47 -17.34
CA GLU A 195 -13.89 7.34 -16.05
C GLU A 195 -15.26 6.65 -16.20
N PHE A 196 -15.97 6.95 -17.30
CA PHE A 196 -17.30 6.39 -17.52
C PHE A 196 -17.26 4.92 -17.94
N ILE A 197 -16.16 4.49 -18.57
CA ILE A 197 -16.01 3.16 -19.17
C ILE A 197 -15.33 2.19 -18.24
N SER A 198 -14.41 2.67 -17.37
CA SER A 198 -13.66 1.86 -16.41
C SER A 198 -14.58 1.20 -15.35
N ASP A 199 -14.24 -0.01 -14.95
CA ASP A 199 -14.95 -0.73 -13.89
C ASP A 199 -14.45 -0.35 -12.49
N CYS A 200 -13.18 0.01 -12.38
CA CYS A 200 -12.56 0.51 -11.17
C CYS A 200 -11.73 1.75 -11.49
N ILE A 201 -11.71 2.73 -10.58
CA ILE A 201 -10.92 3.95 -10.69
C ILE A 201 -10.19 4.18 -9.38
N ILE A 202 -8.90 4.32 -9.46
CA ILE A 202 -8.00 4.58 -8.35
C ILE A 202 -7.32 5.91 -8.60
N LEU A 203 -7.35 6.79 -7.60
CA LEU A 203 -6.67 8.09 -7.64
C LEU A 203 -5.43 8.03 -6.74
N LEU A 204 -4.30 8.40 -7.32
CA LEU A 204 -3.05 8.65 -6.61
C LEU A 204 -2.80 10.15 -6.54
N ASP A 205 -2.50 10.64 -5.36
CA ASP A 205 -2.23 12.05 -5.12
C ASP A 205 -0.93 12.22 -4.31
N ASN A 206 -0.14 13.22 -4.65
CA ASN A 206 1.08 13.58 -3.95
C ASN A 206 0.99 15.05 -3.50
N ARG A 207 0.86 15.25 -2.20
CA ARG A 207 0.67 16.57 -1.59
C ARG A 207 1.89 16.97 -0.78
N VAL A 208 2.36 18.18 -0.99
CA VAL A 208 3.40 18.77 -0.14
C VAL A 208 2.74 19.74 0.84
N ARG A 209 2.84 19.46 2.14
CA ARG A 209 2.39 20.34 3.21
C ARG A 209 3.53 20.55 4.20
N GLN A 210 3.83 21.80 4.54
CA GLN A 210 4.91 22.14 5.49
C GLN A 210 6.24 21.43 5.16
N GLN A 211 6.61 21.40 3.88
CA GLN A 211 7.83 20.76 3.34
C GLN A 211 7.84 19.22 3.44
N VAL A 212 6.77 18.60 3.91
CA VAL A 212 6.63 17.15 3.96
C VAL A 212 5.74 16.69 2.81
N SER A 213 6.26 15.77 1.98
CA SER A 213 5.49 15.13 0.91
C SER A 213 4.71 13.96 1.48
N THR A 214 3.40 13.93 1.21
CA THR A 214 2.52 12.82 1.60
C THR A 214 1.78 12.30 0.38
N ARG A 215 1.84 10.98 0.19
CA ARG A 215 1.11 10.32 -0.89
C ARG A 215 -0.19 9.73 -0.37
N ARG A 216 -1.25 9.86 -1.16
CA ARG A 216 -2.60 9.37 -0.85
C ARG A 216 -3.14 8.53 -2.00
N ILE A 217 -3.82 7.44 -1.65
CA ILE A 217 -4.54 6.61 -2.58
C ILE A 217 -6.02 6.59 -2.20
N ARG A 218 -6.89 6.66 -3.19
CA ARG A 218 -8.35 6.59 -3.00
C ARG A 218 -8.98 5.75 -4.09
N VAL A 219 -9.89 4.87 -3.71
CA VAL A 219 -10.76 4.16 -4.66
C VAL A 219 -11.99 5.02 -4.92
N ILE A 220 -12.07 5.58 -6.12
CA ILE A 220 -13.15 6.49 -6.52
C ILE A 220 -14.39 5.73 -6.97
N LYS A 221 -14.17 4.59 -7.64
CA LYS A 221 -15.21 3.77 -8.23
C LYS A 221 -14.80 2.30 -8.21
N TYR A 222 -15.73 1.44 -7.87
CA TYR A 222 -15.53 -0.01 -7.97
C TYR A 222 -16.87 -0.67 -8.27
N ARG A 223 -17.12 -1.08 -9.52
CA ARG A 223 -18.39 -1.67 -9.94
C ARG A 223 -18.53 -3.11 -9.43
N GLY A 224 -19.58 -3.36 -8.69
CA GLY A 224 -19.95 -4.71 -8.22
C GLY A 224 -19.22 -5.17 -6.95
N SER A 225 -18.53 -4.28 -6.24
CA SER A 225 -17.93 -4.56 -4.94
C SER A 225 -18.00 -3.36 -4.02
N ASN A 226 -18.05 -3.63 -2.72
CA ASN A 226 -17.72 -2.66 -1.71
C ASN A 226 -16.23 -2.38 -1.75
N HIS A 227 -15.83 -1.24 -1.25
CA HIS A 227 -14.44 -0.80 -1.12
C HIS A 227 -14.33 0.31 -0.08
N GLY A 228 -13.12 0.55 0.41
CA GLY A 228 -12.85 1.70 1.24
C GLY A 228 -13.01 3.00 0.46
N THR A 229 -13.81 3.93 0.98
CA THR A 229 -14.13 5.21 0.32
C THR A 229 -13.24 6.35 0.77
N ASN A 230 -12.42 6.14 1.80
CA ASN A 230 -11.53 7.12 2.38
C ASN A 230 -10.27 7.33 1.51
N GLU A 231 -9.53 8.39 1.83
CA GLU A 231 -8.15 8.55 1.37
C GLU A 231 -7.23 7.81 2.33
N TYR A 232 -6.40 6.92 1.78
CA TYR A 232 -5.43 6.16 2.54
C TYR A 232 -4.03 6.66 2.25
N PRO A 233 -3.16 6.82 3.25
CA PRO A 233 -1.77 7.11 3.00
C PRO A 233 -1.08 5.89 2.39
N PHE A 234 -0.13 6.14 1.48
CA PHE A 234 0.74 5.10 0.97
C PHE A 234 2.18 5.60 0.88
N VAL A 235 3.10 4.69 0.89
CA VAL A 235 4.54 4.94 0.82
C VAL A 235 5.14 4.12 -0.32
N ILE A 236 6.17 4.66 -0.93
CA ILE A 236 7.03 3.97 -1.89
C ILE A 236 8.38 3.79 -1.21
N ASP A 237 8.79 2.58 -1.00
CA ASP A 237 10.08 2.22 -0.41
C ASP A 237 10.82 1.17 -1.25
N LYS A 238 11.86 0.57 -0.70
CA LYS A 238 12.67 -0.44 -1.42
C LYS A 238 11.90 -1.73 -1.74
N GLU A 239 10.76 -1.95 -1.14
CA GLU A 239 9.91 -3.13 -1.35
C GLU A 239 8.75 -2.85 -2.31
N GLY A 240 8.68 -1.64 -2.86
CA GLY A 240 7.63 -1.18 -3.74
C GLY A 240 6.61 -0.28 -3.05
N LEU A 241 5.34 -0.38 -3.45
CA LEU A 241 4.24 0.43 -2.91
C LEU A 241 3.56 -0.30 -1.74
N SER A 242 3.35 0.42 -0.64
CA SER A 242 2.61 -0.07 0.53
C SER A 242 1.54 0.92 0.94
N VAL A 243 0.30 0.45 1.12
CA VAL A 243 -0.84 1.25 1.58
C VAL A 243 -1.06 1.03 3.07
N ILE A 244 -1.40 2.09 3.80
CA ILE A 244 -1.65 2.00 5.24
C ILE A 244 -3.18 2.06 5.47
N PRO A 245 -3.85 0.93 5.73
CA PRO A 245 -5.30 0.87 5.85
C PRO A 245 -5.78 1.25 7.27
N ILE A 246 -5.29 2.34 7.85
CA ILE A 246 -5.53 2.73 9.26
C ILE A 246 -7.03 2.79 9.60
N THR A 247 -7.86 3.13 8.63
CA THR A 247 -9.32 3.23 8.84
C THR A 247 -10.06 1.91 8.64
N ALA A 248 -9.38 0.86 8.19
CA ALA A 248 -9.98 -0.47 7.98
C ALA A 248 -9.86 -1.37 9.21
N THR A 249 -9.05 -0.99 10.23
CA THR A 249 -8.90 -1.76 11.46
C THR A 249 -10.18 -1.66 12.29
N GLY A 250 -10.88 -2.79 12.48
CA GLY A 250 -12.06 -2.88 13.33
C GLY A 250 -11.73 -2.66 14.81
N LEU A 251 -12.73 -2.28 15.59
CA LEU A 251 -12.62 -2.11 17.04
C LEU A 251 -12.92 -3.40 17.85
N ASP A 252 -13.05 -4.53 17.18
CA ASP A 252 -13.40 -5.82 17.78
C ASP A 252 -12.19 -6.45 18.48
N HIS A 253 -11.80 -5.87 19.63
CA HIS A 253 -10.81 -6.45 20.51
C HIS A 253 -11.50 -6.95 21.79
N PRO A 254 -11.30 -8.22 22.18
CA PRO A 254 -11.84 -8.70 23.44
C PRO A 254 -11.19 -7.94 24.59
N GLY A 255 -12.00 -7.33 25.42
CA GLY A 255 -11.53 -6.68 26.64
C GLY A 255 -10.91 -7.73 27.57
N THR A 256 -9.80 -7.38 28.24
CA THR A 256 -9.19 -8.23 29.25
C THR A 256 -9.08 -7.49 30.59
N ALA A 257 -9.25 -8.22 31.68
CA ALA A 257 -8.99 -7.72 33.03
C ALA A 257 -7.58 -8.05 33.53
N GLU A 258 -6.76 -8.72 32.70
CA GLU A 258 -5.38 -9.10 33.04
C GLU A 258 -4.54 -7.85 33.34
N LYS A 259 -3.80 -7.90 34.45
CA LYS A 259 -2.87 -6.85 34.87
C LYS A 259 -1.44 -7.24 34.54
N VAL A 260 -0.65 -6.25 34.20
CA VAL A 260 0.76 -6.39 33.82
C VAL A 260 1.57 -5.43 34.68
N SER A 261 2.52 -5.96 35.45
CA SER A 261 3.38 -5.13 36.32
C SER A 261 4.11 -4.06 35.52
N THR A 262 4.15 -2.86 36.05
CA THR A 262 4.92 -1.72 35.54
C THR A 262 6.44 -1.88 35.76
N GLY A 263 6.86 -2.87 36.56
CA GLY A 263 8.24 -3.02 37.04
C GLY A 263 8.57 -2.19 38.28
N ILE A 264 7.61 -1.41 38.80
CA ILE A 264 7.77 -0.56 39.99
C ILE A 264 6.70 -0.93 41.01
N PRO A 265 7.02 -1.66 42.05
CA PRO A 265 6.04 -2.17 43.01
C PRO A 265 5.16 -1.10 43.67
N SER A 266 5.74 0.06 43.98
CA SER A 266 4.97 1.18 44.55
C SER A 266 3.92 1.72 43.56
N LEU A 267 4.24 1.73 42.26
CA LEU A 267 3.30 2.15 41.21
C LEU A 267 2.23 1.08 40.99
N ASP A 268 2.60 -0.20 40.98
CA ASP A 268 1.66 -1.31 40.84
C ASP A 268 0.59 -1.31 41.92
N ASN A 269 0.99 -0.96 43.16
CA ASN A 269 0.07 -0.84 44.32
C ASN A 269 -0.97 0.28 44.14
N LEU A 270 -0.63 1.36 43.42
CA LEU A 270 -1.58 2.44 43.09
C LEU A 270 -2.68 1.98 42.13
N PHE A 271 -2.39 0.99 41.28
CA PHE A 271 -3.31 0.47 40.28
C PHE A 271 -4.12 -0.75 40.78
N LYS A 272 -4.58 -0.78 41.99
CA LYS A 272 -5.52 -1.78 42.57
C LYS A 272 -5.53 -3.14 41.85
N GLY A 273 -4.45 -3.88 41.87
CA GLY A 273 -4.39 -5.20 41.22
C GLY A 273 -3.15 -5.47 40.38
N GLY A 274 -2.08 -4.68 40.54
CA GLY A 274 -0.76 -5.07 40.06
C GLY A 274 -0.35 -4.55 38.69
N GLY A 275 -0.61 -3.27 38.39
CA GLY A 275 -0.03 -2.60 37.26
C GLY A 275 -1.02 -2.21 36.14
N TYR A 276 -0.55 -2.10 34.90
CA TYR A 276 -1.36 -1.69 33.75
C TYR A 276 -2.33 -2.79 33.32
N THR A 277 -3.43 -2.41 32.69
CA THR A 277 -4.31 -3.40 32.02
C THR A 277 -3.71 -3.85 30.72
N ARG A 278 -3.61 -5.15 30.48
CA ARG A 278 -3.11 -5.67 29.19
C ARG A 278 -3.97 -5.17 28.02
N GLY A 279 -3.33 -4.78 26.94
CA GLY A 279 -4.02 -4.22 25.76
C GLY A 279 -4.48 -2.77 25.91
N SER A 280 -4.21 -2.11 27.06
CA SER A 280 -4.47 -0.68 27.22
C SER A 280 -3.30 0.18 26.73
N THR A 281 -3.63 1.38 26.29
CA THR A 281 -2.64 2.43 26.00
C THR A 281 -2.47 3.31 27.22
N VAL A 282 -1.24 3.49 27.69
CA VAL A 282 -0.90 4.32 28.84
C VAL A 282 -0.07 5.51 28.36
N LEU A 283 -0.57 6.72 28.57
CA LEU A 283 0.16 7.96 28.29
C LEU A 283 0.86 8.45 29.55
N ILE A 284 2.19 8.63 29.47
CA ILE A 284 3.01 9.22 30.52
C ILE A 284 3.45 10.61 30.07
N SER A 285 2.94 11.66 30.70
CA SER A 285 3.29 13.04 30.39
C SER A 285 3.99 13.73 31.56
N GLY A 286 4.83 14.69 31.24
CA GLY A 286 5.58 15.46 32.23
C GLY A 286 6.70 16.28 31.58
N THR A 287 7.22 17.27 32.26
CA THR A 287 8.35 18.09 31.81
C THR A 287 9.65 17.29 31.69
N ALA A 288 10.68 17.85 31.09
CA ALA A 288 11.99 17.24 31.03
C ALA A 288 12.52 16.91 32.46
N GLY A 289 13.20 15.77 32.62
CA GLY A 289 13.77 15.35 33.90
C GLY A 289 12.79 14.69 34.87
N THR A 290 11.49 14.56 34.58
CA THR A 290 10.50 13.95 35.49
C THR A 290 10.52 12.42 35.56
N GLY A 291 11.45 11.75 34.84
CA GLY A 291 11.60 10.30 34.92
C GLY A 291 10.74 9.50 33.90
N LYS A 292 10.18 10.16 32.88
CA LYS A 292 9.39 9.46 31.82
C LYS A 292 10.13 8.28 31.21
N THR A 293 11.40 8.49 30.83
CA THR A 293 12.26 7.45 30.25
C THR A 293 12.54 6.32 31.23
N SER A 294 12.76 6.62 32.52
CA SER A 294 12.97 5.63 33.53
C SER A 294 11.74 4.75 33.78
N LEU A 295 10.53 5.35 33.74
CA LEU A 295 9.27 4.60 33.83
C LEU A 295 9.08 3.68 32.62
N ALA A 296 9.39 4.17 31.41
CA ALA A 296 9.35 3.39 30.18
C ALA A 296 10.36 2.21 30.21
N ALA A 297 11.58 2.46 30.69
CA ALA A 297 12.62 1.44 30.83
C ALA A 297 12.24 0.39 31.89
N ALA A 298 11.65 0.79 33.04
CA ALA A 298 11.17 -0.13 34.07
C ALA A 298 10.10 -1.09 33.52
N PHE A 299 9.15 -0.57 32.74
CA PHE A 299 8.13 -1.39 32.09
C PHE A 299 8.73 -2.33 31.03
N THR A 300 9.69 -1.85 30.23
CA THR A 300 10.42 -2.66 29.25
C THR A 300 11.18 -3.81 29.95
N ASP A 301 11.95 -3.50 30.96
CA ASP A 301 12.72 -4.48 31.74
C ASP A 301 11.80 -5.53 32.37
N ALA A 302 10.72 -5.09 33.03
CA ALA A 302 9.73 -6.00 33.63
C ALA A 302 9.05 -6.90 32.57
N SER A 303 8.75 -6.38 31.39
CA SER A 303 8.18 -7.18 30.28
C SER A 303 9.17 -8.24 29.81
N CYS A 304 10.42 -7.87 29.58
CA CYS A 304 11.47 -8.82 29.17
C CYS A 304 11.78 -9.86 30.25
N ARG A 305 11.76 -9.50 31.52
CA ARG A 305 11.89 -10.45 32.66
C ARG A 305 10.78 -11.49 32.69
N ARG A 306 9.58 -11.18 32.23
CA ARG A 306 8.47 -12.12 32.06
C ARG A 306 8.60 -13.00 30.81
N GLY A 307 9.66 -12.83 30.01
CA GLY A 307 9.85 -13.52 28.73
C GLY A 307 9.00 -12.93 27.59
N GLU A 308 8.44 -11.74 27.77
CA GLU A 308 7.64 -11.06 26.77
C GLU A 308 8.52 -10.24 25.84
N SER A 309 8.31 -10.36 24.51
CA SER A 309 8.99 -9.52 23.52
C SER A 309 8.51 -8.06 23.63
N CYS A 310 9.44 -7.13 23.58
CA CYS A 310 9.19 -5.69 23.67
C CYS A 310 9.77 -4.95 22.46
N LEU A 311 8.99 -4.05 21.88
CA LEU A 311 9.45 -3.08 20.88
C LEU A 311 9.53 -1.70 21.54
N TYR A 312 10.73 -1.09 21.47
CA TYR A 312 10.97 0.25 21.99
C TYR A 312 11.28 1.20 20.82
N LEU A 313 10.41 2.15 20.57
CA LEU A 313 10.60 3.20 19.56
C LEU A 313 11.07 4.49 20.24
N SER A 314 12.26 4.97 19.87
CA SER A 314 12.83 6.21 20.38
C SER A 314 12.94 7.24 19.26
N TYR A 315 12.39 8.43 19.49
CA TYR A 315 12.48 9.56 18.55
C TYR A 315 13.48 10.64 18.99
N GLU A 316 14.15 10.44 20.14
CA GLU A 316 15.09 11.41 20.72
C GLU A 316 16.51 10.87 20.83
N GLU A 317 16.66 9.65 21.33
CA GLU A 317 17.94 9.05 21.69
C GLU A 317 18.26 7.86 20.80
N SER A 318 19.55 7.69 20.47
CA SER A 318 20.01 6.47 19.81
C SER A 318 19.89 5.25 20.74
N PRO A 319 19.81 4.02 20.17
CA PRO A 319 19.76 2.80 20.99
C PRO A 319 20.91 2.71 22.00
N GLY A 320 22.15 3.04 21.58
CA GLY A 320 23.32 3.02 22.45
C GLY A 320 23.22 4.02 23.61
N GLN A 321 22.77 5.25 23.36
CA GLN A 321 22.57 6.25 24.39
C GLN A 321 21.47 5.84 25.38
N LEU A 322 20.35 5.31 24.88
CA LEU A 322 19.27 4.83 25.74
C LEU A 322 19.77 3.71 26.68
N ILE A 323 20.47 2.71 26.12
CA ILE A 323 21.04 1.60 26.89
C ILE A 323 22.02 2.12 27.97
N GLN A 324 22.94 3.01 27.56
CA GLN A 324 23.94 3.57 28.49
C GLN A 324 23.27 4.40 29.60
N ASN A 325 22.31 5.25 29.27
CA ASN A 325 21.60 6.08 30.23
C ASN A 325 20.80 5.20 31.22
N MET A 326 20.17 4.14 30.75
CA MET A 326 19.35 3.27 31.58
C MET A 326 20.21 2.32 32.46
N SER A 327 21.39 1.93 32.02
CA SER A 327 22.34 1.13 32.81
C SER A 327 22.83 1.88 34.04
N SER A 328 22.94 3.22 33.99
CA SER A 328 23.33 4.07 35.09
C SER A 328 22.35 4.05 36.30
N ILE A 329 21.11 3.64 36.02
CA ILE A 329 20.03 3.49 37.02
C ILE A 329 19.57 2.04 37.18
N ALA A 330 20.47 1.09 36.86
CA ALA A 330 20.32 -0.36 37.06
C ALA A 330 19.28 -1.06 36.18
N PHE A 331 18.91 -0.49 35.03
CA PHE A 331 18.16 -1.20 33.99
C PHE A 331 19.10 -1.74 32.91
N ASN A 332 19.24 -3.07 32.82
CA ASN A 332 20.12 -3.73 31.85
C ASN A 332 19.38 -4.04 30.56
N LEU A 333 19.08 -2.99 29.77
CA LEU A 333 18.36 -3.15 28.50
C LEU A 333 19.20 -3.87 27.43
N GLU A 334 20.54 -3.81 27.54
CA GLU A 334 21.45 -4.49 26.61
C GLU A 334 21.31 -6.02 26.69
N GLU A 335 21.18 -6.58 27.87
CA GLU A 335 20.96 -8.01 28.06
C GLU A 335 19.71 -8.49 27.33
N TRP A 336 18.62 -7.72 27.40
CA TRP A 336 17.37 -8.06 26.72
C TRP A 336 17.49 -7.94 25.20
N ALA A 337 18.22 -6.96 24.70
CA ALA A 337 18.52 -6.82 23.28
C ALA A 337 19.34 -8.02 22.77
N GLN A 338 20.36 -8.44 23.50
CA GLN A 338 21.20 -9.62 23.16
C GLN A 338 20.40 -10.93 23.22
N LYS A 339 19.45 -11.05 24.14
CA LYS A 339 18.53 -12.22 24.22
C LYS A 339 17.41 -12.21 23.15
N GLY A 340 17.32 -11.17 22.32
CA GLY A 340 16.28 -11.03 21.29
C GLY A 340 14.87 -10.74 21.85
N LEU A 341 14.76 -10.40 23.14
CA LEU A 341 13.48 -10.02 23.78
C LEU A 341 13.17 -8.54 23.63
N LEU A 342 14.17 -7.69 23.36
CA LEU A 342 14.01 -6.25 23.16
C LEU A 342 14.54 -5.82 21.80
N LYS A 343 13.69 -5.23 20.97
CA LYS A 343 14.11 -4.51 19.77
C LYS A 343 13.96 -3.01 20.01
N ILE A 344 15.07 -2.28 19.94
CA ILE A 344 15.09 -0.81 20.04
C ILE A 344 15.28 -0.24 18.63
N VAL A 345 14.39 0.63 18.22
CA VAL A 345 14.47 1.34 16.94
C VAL A 345 14.44 2.84 17.22
N SER A 346 15.38 3.55 16.61
CA SER A 346 15.47 5.01 16.75
C SER A 346 15.38 5.68 15.38
N THR A 347 14.54 6.70 15.29
CA THR A 347 14.41 7.52 14.10
C THR A 347 14.08 8.96 14.52
N ARG A 348 14.46 9.94 13.70
CA ARG A 348 14.11 11.35 13.97
C ARG A 348 12.77 11.68 13.35
N PRO A 349 11.83 12.30 14.09
CA PRO A 349 10.49 12.63 13.56
C PRO A 349 10.53 13.51 12.31
N ALA A 350 11.52 14.39 12.21
CA ALA A 350 11.64 15.33 11.10
C ALA A 350 12.11 14.75 9.77
N PHE A 351 12.56 13.47 9.72
CA PHE A 351 13.06 12.89 8.48
C PHE A 351 11.94 12.43 7.55
N PHE A 352 10.81 12.04 8.11
CA PHE A 352 9.70 11.46 7.35
C PHE A 352 8.36 12.02 7.83
N GLY A 353 7.35 11.93 6.98
CA GLY A 353 5.96 12.20 7.38
C GLY A 353 5.44 11.16 8.38
N LEU A 354 4.37 11.50 9.09
CA LEU A 354 3.71 10.60 10.04
C LEU A 354 3.36 9.24 9.40
N GLU A 355 2.99 9.27 8.13
CA GLU A 355 2.61 8.09 7.37
C GLU A 355 3.75 7.06 7.26
N THR A 356 4.98 7.53 6.99
CA THR A 356 6.15 6.64 6.93
C THR A 356 6.43 6.03 8.30
N HIS A 357 6.38 6.83 9.37
CA HIS A 357 6.55 6.30 10.74
C HIS A 357 5.50 5.26 11.11
N LEU A 358 4.25 5.45 10.68
CA LEU A 358 3.17 4.49 10.90
C LEU A 358 3.38 3.20 10.11
N LEU A 359 3.86 3.28 8.86
CA LEU A 359 4.18 2.10 8.06
C LEU A 359 5.34 1.33 8.68
N ASP A 360 6.42 2.02 9.07
CA ASP A 360 7.55 1.39 9.76
C ASP A 360 7.12 0.70 11.04
N LEU A 361 6.27 1.36 11.83
CA LEU A 361 5.67 0.75 13.02
C LEU A 361 4.86 -0.50 12.66
N TYR A 362 4.04 -0.45 11.63
CA TYR A 362 3.23 -1.59 11.19
C TYR A 362 4.12 -2.77 10.76
N LYS A 363 5.15 -2.52 9.95
CA LYS A 363 6.14 -3.53 9.54
C LYS A 363 6.87 -4.12 10.76
N LEU A 364 7.31 -3.28 11.68
CA LEU A 364 7.98 -3.71 12.92
C LEU A 364 7.06 -4.56 13.81
N LEU A 365 5.79 -4.21 13.93
CA LEU A 365 4.82 -5.00 14.69
C LEU A 365 4.59 -6.39 14.06
N ALA A 366 4.53 -6.46 12.74
CA ALA A 366 4.39 -7.74 12.02
C ALA A 366 5.64 -8.62 12.15
N GLU A 367 6.84 -8.04 12.11
CA GLU A 367 8.12 -8.73 12.25
C GLU A 367 8.36 -9.22 13.69
N VAL A 368 8.29 -8.30 14.66
CA VAL A 368 8.67 -8.56 16.06
C VAL A 368 7.56 -9.27 16.83
N LYS A 369 6.31 -9.04 16.45
CA LYS A 369 5.10 -9.51 17.17
C LYS A 369 5.20 -9.24 18.68
N PRO A 370 5.46 -7.99 19.09
CA PRO A 370 5.76 -7.67 20.47
C PRO A 370 4.51 -7.82 21.36
N ARG A 371 4.74 -8.20 22.63
CA ARG A 371 3.69 -8.22 23.66
C ARG A 371 3.60 -6.87 24.39
N ALA A 372 4.66 -6.07 24.35
CA ALA A 372 4.71 -4.72 24.87
C ALA A 372 5.34 -3.77 23.83
N VAL A 373 4.75 -2.58 23.69
CA VAL A 373 5.27 -1.52 22.81
C VAL A 373 5.46 -0.27 23.64
N VAL A 374 6.64 0.32 23.56
CA VAL A 374 6.98 1.60 24.17
C VAL A 374 7.30 2.59 23.06
N ILE A 375 6.63 3.74 23.07
CA ILE A 375 6.87 4.81 22.11
C ILE A 375 7.30 6.04 22.91
N ARG A 376 8.54 6.47 22.72
CA ARG A 376 9.05 7.71 23.31
C ARG A 376 9.10 8.79 22.25
N SER A 377 8.23 9.77 22.39
CA SER A 377 8.19 10.94 21.52
C SER A 377 8.79 12.17 22.20
N GLU A 378 9.30 13.11 21.37
CA GLU A 378 9.66 14.44 21.83
C GLU A 378 8.44 15.12 22.46
N SER A 379 8.66 15.84 23.53
CA SER A 379 7.67 16.78 24.07
C SER A 379 7.53 17.91 23.05
N VAL A 380 6.43 17.93 22.33
CA VAL A 380 6.05 19.14 21.60
C VAL A 380 5.77 20.20 22.66
N VAL A 381 6.69 21.15 22.78
CA VAL A 381 6.50 22.38 23.56
C VAL A 381 5.63 23.31 22.74
#